data_5773485ce1810e5f14d6ef61f16d6411
#
_entry.id   5773485ce1810e5f14d6ef61f16d6411
#
_cell.length_a   1.000
_cell.length_b   1.000
_cell.length_c   1.000
_cell.angle_alpha   90.00
_cell.angle_beta   90.00
_cell.angle_gamma   90.00
#
_symmetry.space_group_name_H-M   'P 1'
#
loop_
_entity.id
_entity.type
_entity.pdbx_description
1 polymer ?
#
loop_
_entity_poly.entity_id
_entity_poly.type
_entity_poly.pdbx_seq_one_letter_code
_entity_poly.pdbx_strand_id
1 'polypeptide(L)'
;MSEIRVRFAPSPTGKVHIGNIRAAIYNWLFARHTGGKFLLRVEDTDLERSTPEAIQVLFDCMKWLGLDWDEEVFYQTKNVKRHLEVVDQLLASGHAYKVERTSREGKTGIVTMFRMPKEGTIEFDDIVKGHMAKKAEDIQDFAIVRSDGSPIFHIANVVDDIDQRVTHIIRGDDHVENTFKHICIFRALGAEVPRYAHLSMIVNQQGKPYSKRDGAAFVGEYREQGYLPEALFNYLLLLGWNPGDDREVLTREEMVKLFELEKVHVTAAMFDPKKLAWMNGEYIKKIPAAEFRDMLVRSSASEGSSSGSLGEYAVSLRPDLRDASERIAWWDYLAAQIQVRTKFLTGLGDSIRCFVSDDFPFDEKAVEKRLRKPGVKALLLDLVERFEKVADWSAPALEAVVKELSQGNGMGPWVHPIRVAVSGRGEGIGLFEMLQLLGRETTLARLRKAADTLAME
;
A
#
# COMPACT_ATOMS: atom_id res chain seq x y z
N MET A 1 36.05 3.28 4.12
CA MET A 1 35.06 3.03 3.06
C MET A 1 34.33 4.35 2.83
N SER A 2 34.08 4.74 1.57
CA SER A 2 33.29 5.93 1.26
C SER A 2 31.85 5.75 1.81
N GLU A 3 31.22 6.83 2.20
CA GLU A 3 29.81 6.84 2.65
C GLU A 3 28.91 6.23 1.57
N ILE A 4 28.05 5.28 1.93
CA ILE A 4 27.07 4.70 1.01
C ILE A 4 26.03 5.77 0.68
N ARG A 5 25.78 6.02 -0.61
CA ARG A 5 24.82 7.00 -1.10
C ARG A 5 23.98 6.37 -2.20
N VAL A 6 22.68 6.28 -1.95
CA VAL A 6 21.68 5.77 -2.89
C VAL A 6 20.61 6.82 -3.17
N ARG A 7 19.85 6.64 -4.24
CA ARG A 7 18.84 7.60 -4.63
C ARG A 7 17.57 6.94 -5.15
N PHE A 8 16.45 7.54 -4.84
CA PHE A 8 15.21 7.37 -5.60
C PHE A 8 15.07 8.54 -6.57
N ALA A 9 14.93 8.25 -7.87
CA ALA A 9 14.95 9.26 -8.92
C ALA A 9 13.71 9.12 -9.83
N PRO A 10 12.50 9.39 -9.32
CA PRO A 10 11.29 9.26 -10.12
C PRO A 10 11.03 10.47 -11.01
N SER A 11 10.41 10.22 -12.18
CA SER A 11 9.74 11.26 -12.95
C SER A 11 8.32 11.45 -12.39
N PRO A 12 7.94 12.67 -11.96
CA PRO A 12 6.63 12.93 -11.37
C PRO A 12 5.55 12.93 -12.47
N THR A 13 4.73 11.89 -12.51
CA THR A 13 3.65 11.73 -13.51
C THR A 13 2.26 11.79 -12.90
N GLY A 14 2.12 12.31 -11.68
CA GLY A 14 0.85 12.47 -10.95
C GLY A 14 0.37 11.23 -10.20
N LYS A 15 0.92 10.03 -10.49
CA LYS A 15 0.60 8.79 -9.78
C LYS A 15 1.86 7.97 -9.56
N VAL A 16 2.05 7.50 -8.33
CA VAL A 16 3.23 6.70 -7.97
C VAL A 16 2.89 5.21 -8.08
N HIS A 17 3.47 4.52 -9.05
CA HIS A 17 3.26 3.09 -9.28
C HIS A 17 3.98 2.26 -8.21
N ILE A 18 3.38 1.12 -7.80
CA ILE A 18 3.96 0.21 -6.79
C ILE A 18 5.35 -0.31 -7.17
N GLY A 19 5.65 -0.47 -8.45
CA GLY A 19 6.98 -0.85 -8.92
C GLY A 19 8.03 0.20 -8.59
N ASN A 20 7.71 1.48 -8.81
CA ASN A 20 8.61 2.59 -8.51
C ASN A 20 8.82 2.74 -7.01
N ILE A 21 7.74 2.69 -6.23
CA ILE A 21 7.86 2.83 -4.78
C ILE A 21 8.57 1.64 -4.12
N ARG A 22 8.47 0.43 -4.70
CA ARG A 22 9.29 -0.71 -4.26
C ARG A 22 10.78 -0.41 -4.42
N ALA A 23 11.20 0.19 -5.53
CA ALA A 23 12.59 0.61 -5.70
C ALA A 23 13.00 1.66 -4.65
N ALA A 24 12.12 2.60 -4.30
CA ALA A 24 12.37 3.55 -3.21
C ALA A 24 12.54 2.83 -1.87
N ILE A 25 11.69 1.86 -1.54
CA ILE A 25 11.77 1.05 -0.32
C ILE A 25 13.12 0.33 -0.22
N TYR A 26 13.59 -0.28 -1.31
CA TYR A 26 14.87 -1.01 -1.33
C TYR A 26 16.07 -0.07 -1.16
N ASN A 27 16.05 1.09 -1.83
CA ASN A 27 17.06 2.13 -1.63
C ASN A 27 17.08 2.64 -0.19
N TRP A 28 15.90 2.93 0.38
CA TRP A 28 15.77 3.40 1.76
C TRP A 28 16.28 2.38 2.76
N LEU A 29 15.85 1.11 2.62
CA LEU A 29 16.30 0.03 3.50
C LEU A 29 17.82 -0.18 3.41
N PHE A 30 18.39 -0.16 2.22
CA PHE A 30 19.83 -0.31 2.03
C PHE A 30 20.60 0.85 2.69
N ALA A 31 20.15 2.09 2.53
CA ALA A 31 20.73 3.23 3.21
C ALA A 31 20.63 3.09 4.74
N ARG A 32 19.47 2.77 5.27
CA ARG A 32 19.27 2.64 6.72
C ARG A 32 20.03 1.46 7.31
N HIS A 33 20.11 0.33 6.61
CA HIS A 33 20.89 -0.86 7.02
C HIS A 33 22.38 -0.58 7.09
N THR A 34 22.93 0.14 6.10
CA THR A 34 24.36 0.41 5.97
C THR A 34 24.83 1.66 6.70
N GLY A 35 23.92 2.43 7.29
CA GLY A 35 24.22 3.75 7.86
C GLY A 35 24.58 4.80 6.81
N GLY A 36 24.19 4.59 5.56
CA GLY A 36 24.39 5.49 4.42
C GLY A 36 23.28 6.53 4.28
N LYS A 37 23.27 7.21 3.13
CA LYS A 37 22.29 8.25 2.80
C LYS A 37 21.34 7.82 1.70
N PHE A 38 20.06 8.15 1.88
CA PHE A 38 18.99 8.01 0.91
C PHE A 38 18.62 9.39 0.35
N LEU A 39 18.82 9.58 -0.94
CA LEU A 39 18.59 10.83 -1.65
C LEU A 39 17.30 10.78 -2.46
N LEU A 40 16.63 11.93 -2.60
CA LEU A 40 15.49 12.08 -3.49
C LEU A 40 15.84 13.04 -4.62
N ARG A 41 15.76 12.52 -5.87
CA ARG A 41 15.92 13.31 -7.10
C ARG A 41 14.62 13.31 -7.89
N VAL A 42 14.08 14.46 -8.17
CA VAL A 42 12.92 14.64 -9.03
C VAL A 42 13.38 14.84 -10.47
N GLU A 43 13.10 13.89 -11.36
CA GLU A 43 13.41 13.95 -12.78
C GLU A 43 12.29 14.69 -13.54
N ASP A 44 12.28 16.01 -13.41
CA ASP A 44 11.23 16.92 -13.86
C ASP A 44 11.49 17.53 -15.26
N THR A 45 12.30 16.89 -16.08
CA THR A 45 12.66 17.38 -17.43
C THR A 45 11.51 17.35 -18.44
N ASP A 46 10.46 16.59 -18.19
CA ASP A 46 9.20 16.63 -18.94
C ASP A 46 8.23 17.60 -18.25
N LEU A 47 8.32 18.88 -18.65
CA LEU A 47 7.57 19.96 -18.00
C LEU A 47 6.05 19.84 -18.15
N GLU A 48 5.56 19.14 -19.17
CA GLU A 48 4.10 18.94 -19.37
C GLU A 48 3.51 17.99 -18.33
N ARG A 49 4.28 16.99 -17.90
CA ARG A 49 3.84 15.98 -16.92
C ARG A 49 4.33 16.25 -15.50
N SER A 50 5.39 17.04 -15.34
CA SER A 50 6.02 17.31 -14.04
C SER A 50 5.42 18.56 -13.39
N THR A 51 4.11 18.53 -13.14
CA THR A 51 3.43 19.66 -12.47
C THR A 51 3.71 19.69 -10.97
N PRO A 52 3.56 20.85 -10.29
CA PRO A 52 3.68 20.95 -8.83
C PRO A 52 2.78 19.96 -8.10
N GLU A 53 1.57 19.70 -8.60
CA GLU A 53 0.62 18.77 -8.01
C GLU A 53 1.14 17.31 -8.13
N ALA A 54 1.75 16.96 -9.28
CA ALA A 54 2.35 15.65 -9.48
C ALA A 54 3.54 15.40 -8.54
N ILE A 55 4.34 16.44 -8.29
CA ILE A 55 5.45 16.40 -7.32
C ILE A 55 4.91 16.26 -5.90
N GLN A 56 3.82 16.99 -5.55
CA GLN A 56 3.20 16.89 -4.23
C GLN A 56 2.66 15.48 -3.97
N VAL A 57 2.01 14.86 -4.95
CA VAL A 57 1.54 13.45 -4.85
C VAL A 57 2.70 12.48 -4.55
N LEU A 58 3.86 12.69 -5.19
CA LEU A 58 5.06 11.90 -4.89
C LEU A 58 5.49 12.06 -3.43
N PHE A 59 5.59 13.30 -2.93
CA PHE A 59 5.99 13.57 -1.55
C PHE A 59 4.99 13.01 -0.54
N ASP A 60 3.70 13.13 -0.82
CA ASP A 60 2.63 12.57 0.04
C ASP A 60 2.69 11.05 0.11
N CYS A 61 2.99 10.37 -1.00
CA CYS A 61 3.22 8.92 -1.03
C CYS A 61 4.46 8.53 -0.21
N MET A 62 5.57 9.26 -0.37
CA MET A 62 6.81 9.01 0.38
C MET A 62 6.59 9.20 1.89
N LYS A 63 5.96 10.31 2.30
CA LYS A 63 5.63 10.60 3.69
C LYS A 63 4.69 9.56 4.29
N TRP A 64 3.65 9.17 3.55
CA TRP A 64 2.70 8.17 4.02
C TRP A 64 3.36 6.83 4.30
N LEU A 65 4.34 6.43 3.47
CA LEU A 65 5.11 5.19 3.66
C LEU A 65 6.27 5.34 4.65
N GLY A 66 6.50 6.53 5.21
CA GLY A 66 7.62 6.78 6.12
C GLY A 66 9.00 6.69 5.44
N LEU A 67 9.08 7.07 4.16
CA LEU A 67 10.31 7.12 3.38
C LEU A 67 10.89 8.53 3.46
N ASP A 68 11.62 8.82 4.52
CA ASP A 68 12.36 10.07 4.72
C ASP A 68 13.68 10.04 3.96
N TRP A 69 14.11 11.21 3.46
CA TRP A 69 15.38 11.39 2.75
C TRP A 69 16.31 12.33 3.48
N ASP A 70 17.63 12.22 3.23
CA ASP A 70 18.66 12.76 4.12
C ASP A 70 19.22 14.13 3.69
N GLU A 71 18.94 14.59 2.47
CA GLU A 71 19.43 15.86 1.94
C GLU A 71 18.31 16.64 1.22
N GLU A 72 18.56 17.88 0.81
CA GLU A 72 17.59 18.64 0.02
C GLU A 72 17.20 17.91 -1.26
N VAL A 73 15.91 18.03 -1.64
CA VAL A 73 15.41 17.42 -2.88
C VAL A 73 16.14 18.01 -4.08
N PHE A 74 16.74 17.15 -4.87
CA PHE A 74 17.42 17.54 -6.09
C PHE A 74 16.42 17.56 -7.26
N TYR A 75 16.36 18.67 -7.97
CA TYR A 75 15.52 18.85 -9.17
C TYR A 75 16.39 18.85 -10.41
N GLN A 76 16.14 17.93 -11.32
CA GLN A 76 16.96 17.74 -12.53
C GLN A 76 16.96 18.98 -13.44
N THR A 77 15.83 19.67 -13.56
CA THR A 77 15.73 20.92 -14.34
C THR A 77 16.62 22.05 -13.81
N LYS A 78 16.93 22.06 -12.52
CA LYS A 78 17.85 23.07 -11.95
C LYS A 78 19.31 22.84 -12.30
N ASN A 79 19.65 21.65 -12.81
CA ASN A 79 21.03 21.25 -13.13
C ASN A 79 21.33 21.23 -14.65
N VAL A 80 20.40 21.70 -15.50
CA VAL A 80 20.53 21.67 -16.96
C VAL A 80 21.83 22.34 -17.45
N LYS A 81 22.21 23.48 -16.84
CA LYS A 81 23.46 24.16 -17.18
C LYS A 81 24.68 23.24 -16.99
N ARG A 82 24.72 22.52 -15.86
CA ARG A 82 25.78 21.56 -15.54
C ARG A 82 25.80 20.38 -16.54
N HIS A 83 24.62 19.88 -16.91
CA HIS A 83 24.53 18.85 -17.94
C HIS A 83 25.16 19.29 -19.26
N LEU A 84 24.87 20.51 -19.70
CA LEU A 84 25.40 21.05 -20.95
C LEU A 84 26.94 21.34 -20.88
N GLU A 85 27.43 21.80 -19.72
CA GLU A 85 28.90 21.93 -19.50
C GLU A 85 29.60 20.57 -19.64
N VAL A 86 29.03 19.49 -19.16
CA VAL A 86 29.59 18.14 -19.33
C VAL A 86 29.47 17.65 -20.77
N VAL A 87 28.38 18.00 -21.47
CA VAL A 87 28.28 17.71 -22.92
C VAL A 87 29.39 18.40 -23.70
N ASP A 88 29.71 19.66 -23.37
CA ASP A 88 30.82 20.38 -24.03
C ASP A 88 32.18 19.71 -23.76
N GLN A 89 32.40 19.19 -22.55
CA GLN A 89 33.59 18.38 -22.23
C GLN A 89 33.65 17.10 -23.07
N LEU A 90 32.54 16.38 -23.25
CA LEU A 90 32.45 15.19 -24.09
C LEU A 90 32.70 15.51 -25.59
N LEU A 91 32.22 16.65 -26.07
CA LEU A 91 32.48 17.14 -27.42
C LEU A 91 33.98 17.46 -27.62
N ALA A 92 34.58 18.19 -26.66
CA ALA A 92 35.99 18.54 -26.71
C ALA A 92 36.95 17.33 -26.67
N SER A 93 36.56 16.29 -25.89
CA SER A 93 37.31 15.04 -25.79
C SER A 93 37.04 14.03 -26.91
N GLY A 94 36.12 14.34 -27.86
CA GLY A 94 35.75 13.46 -28.97
C GLY A 94 34.84 12.29 -28.62
N HIS A 95 34.35 12.23 -27.37
CA HIS A 95 33.38 11.23 -26.94
C HIS A 95 31.94 11.57 -27.37
N ALA A 96 31.70 12.79 -27.85
CA ALA A 96 30.43 13.19 -28.44
C ALA A 96 30.64 13.92 -29.75
N TYR A 97 29.60 14.02 -30.58
CA TYR A 97 29.63 14.75 -31.85
C TYR A 97 28.25 15.29 -32.21
N LYS A 98 28.21 16.34 -32.98
CA LYS A 98 26.98 16.94 -33.50
C LYS A 98 26.64 16.38 -34.88
N VAL A 99 25.38 16.08 -35.11
CA VAL A 99 24.88 15.55 -36.38
C VAL A 99 23.47 16.06 -36.64
N GLU A 100 23.19 16.37 -37.91
CA GLU A 100 21.81 16.70 -38.31
C GLU A 100 20.96 15.42 -38.37
N ARG A 101 19.80 15.47 -37.75
CA ARG A 101 18.83 14.38 -37.77
C ARG A 101 17.39 14.91 -37.95
N THR A 102 16.60 14.13 -38.67
CA THR A 102 15.17 14.39 -38.82
C THR A 102 14.42 13.54 -37.79
N SER A 103 13.56 14.17 -36.98
CA SER A 103 12.69 13.49 -36.03
C SER A 103 11.60 12.67 -36.75
N ARG A 104 10.93 11.78 -36.00
CA ARG A 104 9.78 11.03 -36.54
C ARG A 104 8.64 11.94 -37.02
N GLU A 105 8.57 13.17 -36.49
CA GLU A 105 7.60 14.20 -36.87
C GLU A 105 8.03 15.07 -38.06
N GLY A 106 9.16 14.72 -38.70
CA GLY A 106 9.68 15.42 -39.87
C GLY A 106 10.47 16.71 -39.56
N LYS A 107 10.70 17.03 -38.28
CA LYS A 107 11.53 18.20 -37.90
C LYS A 107 13.01 17.86 -37.99
N THR A 108 13.75 18.59 -38.80
CA THR A 108 15.22 18.45 -38.94
C THR A 108 15.94 19.40 -37.98
N GLY A 109 16.98 18.92 -37.29
CA GLY A 109 17.77 19.75 -36.38
C GLY A 109 19.05 19.04 -35.94
N ILE A 110 19.94 19.83 -35.33
CA ILE A 110 21.25 19.32 -34.86
C ILE A 110 21.04 18.68 -33.49
N VAL A 111 21.38 17.40 -33.37
CA VAL A 111 21.40 16.64 -32.11
C VAL A 111 22.85 16.35 -31.72
N THR A 112 23.12 16.27 -30.41
CA THR A 112 24.43 15.79 -29.92
C THR A 112 24.33 14.32 -29.57
N MET A 113 25.19 13.51 -30.16
CA MET A 113 25.28 12.06 -29.98
C MET A 113 26.49 11.71 -29.12
N PHE A 114 26.33 10.76 -28.22
CA PHE A 114 27.43 10.10 -27.53
C PHE A 114 27.99 9.01 -28.46
N ARG A 115 29.31 8.97 -28.56
CA ARG A 115 30.04 8.00 -29.38
C ARG A 115 30.34 6.76 -28.57
N MET A 116 29.73 5.64 -28.93
CA MET A 116 30.00 4.35 -28.29
C MET A 116 31.38 3.79 -28.76
N PRO A 117 32.10 3.06 -27.91
CA PRO A 117 33.27 2.27 -28.33
C PRO A 117 32.88 1.33 -29.47
N LYS A 118 33.77 1.13 -30.41
CA LYS A 118 33.51 0.27 -31.60
C LYS A 118 33.97 -1.17 -31.39
N GLU A 119 34.84 -1.40 -30.41
CA GLU A 119 35.42 -2.71 -30.08
C GLU A 119 35.40 -2.96 -28.56
N GLY A 120 35.53 -4.23 -28.20
CA GLY A 120 35.59 -4.66 -26.82
C GLY A 120 34.23 -5.05 -26.22
N THR A 121 34.26 -5.33 -24.94
CA THR A 121 33.07 -5.72 -24.16
C THR A 121 32.83 -4.69 -23.05
N ILE A 122 31.59 -4.28 -22.92
CA ILE A 122 31.12 -3.49 -21.78
C ILE A 122 30.52 -4.45 -20.79
N GLU A 123 31.09 -4.48 -19.60
CA GLU A 123 30.70 -5.44 -18.55
C GLU A 123 30.63 -4.78 -17.19
N PHE A 124 29.81 -5.32 -16.33
CA PHE A 124 29.65 -4.96 -14.93
C PHE A 124 29.06 -6.13 -14.13
N ASP A 125 29.31 -6.14 -12.82
CA ASP A 125 28.71 -7.08 -11.90
C ASP A 125 27.51 -6.42 -11.22
N ASP A 126 26.31 -6.90 -11.56
CA ASP A 126 25.08 -6.49 -10.92
C ASP A 126 24.87 -7.28 -9.62
N ILE A 127 24.58 -6.58 -8.52
CA ILE A 127 24.45 -7.21 -7.20
C ILE A 127 23.33 -8.27 -7.17
N VAL A 128 22.25 -8.05 -7.95
CA VAL A 128 21.09 -8.96 -8.01
C VAL A 128 21.21 -9.95 -9.17
N LYS A 129 21.56 -9.46 -10.36
CA LYS A 129 21.53 -10.27 -11.59
C LYS A 129 22.85 -10.98 -11.90
N GLY A 130 23.93 -10.66 -11.16
CA GLY A 130 25.26 -11.22 -11.39
C GLY A 130 25.97 -10.54 -12.57
N HIS A 131 26.89 -11.28 -13.20
CA HIS A 131 27.73 -10.74 -14.28
C HIS A 131 26.91 -10.43 -15.54
N MET A 132 27.02 -9.20 -16.02
CA MET A 132 26.34 -8.68 -17.21
C MET A 132 27.40 -8.20 -18.21
N ALA A 133 27.31 -8.66 -19.45
CA ALA A 133 28.26 -8.30 -20.51
C ALA A 133 27.56 -8.09 -21.86
N LYS A 134 28.02 -7.13 -22.64
CA LYS A 134 27.54 -6.84 -23.99
C LYS A 134 28.65 -6.34 -24.86
N LYS A 135 28.75 -6.80 -26.13
CA LYS A 135 29.73 -6.30 -27.06
C LYS A 135 29.44 -4.82 -27.37
N ALA A 136 30.49 -4.02 -27.41
CA ALA A 136 30.39 -2.59 -27.72
C ALA A 136 29.78 -2.33 -29.11
N GLU A 137 30.10 -3.16 -30.09
CA GLU A 137 29.56 -3.09 -31.47
C GLU A 137 28.04 -3.27 -31.56
N ASP A 138 27.41 -3.95 -30.59
CA ASP A 138 25.98 -4.16 -30.53
C ASP A 138 25.18 -2.95 -29.97
N ILE A 139 25.90 -1.92 -29.49
CA ILE A 139 25.29 -0.73 -28.92
C ILE A 139 25.56 0.46 -29.83
N GLN A 140 24.52 0.99 -30.44
CA GLN A 140 24.62 2.16 -31.30
C GLN A 140 24.89 3.45 -30.52
N ASP A 141 25.54 4.42 -31.19
CA ASP A 141 25.62 5.79 -30.72
C ASP A 141 24.24 6.32 -30.43
N PHE A 142 24.07 7.07 -29.36
CA PHE A 142 22.77 7.55 -28.92
C PHE A 142 22.77 9.05 -28.60
N ALA A 143 21.62 9.68 -28.74
CA ALA A 143 21.47 11.09 -28.46
C ALA A 143 21.65 11.39 -26.97
N ILE A 144 22.34 12.48 -26.65
CA ILE A 144 22.49 13.03 -25.28
C ILE A 144 21.92 14.45 -25.17
N VAL A 145 21.77 15.19 -26.30
CA VAL A 145 21.06 16.48 -26.35
C VAL A 145 20.15 16.48 -27.57
N ARG A 146 18.92 16.96 -27.37
CA ARG A 146 17.91 17.11 -28.43
C ARG A 146 18.23 18.30 -29.34
N SER A 147 17.50 18.41 -30.43
CA SER A 147 17.62 19.54 -31.39
C SER A 147 17.18 20.89 -30.83
N ASP A 148 16.38 20.89 -29.75
CA ASP A 148 15.99 22.10 -29.02
C ASP A 148 17.05 22.53 -27.97
N GLY A 149 18.15 21.78 -27.85
CA GLY A 149 19.21 22.04 -26.87
C GLY A 149 18.99 21.42 -25.51
N SER A 150 17.88 20.71 -25.26
CA SER A 150 17.61 20.07 -23.97
C SER A 150 18.41 18.78 -23.79
N PRO A 151 19.04 18.55 -22.61
CA PRO A 151 19.71 17.29 -22.31
C PRO A 151 18.71 16.14 -22.21
N ILE A 152 19.16 14.93 -22.58
CA ILE A 152 18.33 13.72 -22.51
C ILE A 152 18.69 12.92 -21.28
N PHE A 153 17.74 12.06 -20.83
CA PHE A 153 17.84 11.18 -19.68
C PHE A 153 19.23 10.56 -19.44
N HIS A 154 19.89 10.03 -20.47
CA HIS A 154 21.17 9.34 -20.29
C HIS A 154 22.27 10.24 -19.72
N ILE A 155 22.43 11.45 -20.26
CA ILE A 155 23.45 12.38 -19.78
C ILE A 155 23.04 13.01 -18.46
N ALA A 156 21.81 13.45 -18.33
CA ALA A 156 21.30 14.08 -17.11
C ALA A 156 21.42 13.14 -15.90
N ASN A 157 21.01 11.88 -16.08
CA ASN A 157 21.04 10.86 -15.01
C ASN A 157 22.47 10.59 -14.52
N VAL A 158 23.44 10.41 -15.47
CA VAL A 158 24.85 10.15 -15.11
C VAL A 158 25.50 11.35 -14.44
N VAL A 159 25.29 12.56 -14.97
CA VAL A 159 25.88 13.79 -14.39
C VAL A 159 25.35 14.02 -12.98
N ASP A 160 24.04 13.85 -12.78
CA ASP A 160 23.44 14.02 -11.46
C ASP A 160 23.91 12.94 -10.48
N ASP A 161 24.09 11.70 -10.92
CA ASP A 161 24.63 10.61 -10.08
C ASP A 161 26.09 10.91 -9.68
N ILE A 162 26.91 11.50 -10.56
CA ILE A 162 28.28 11.95 -10.26
C ILE A 162 28.25 13.10 -9.23
N ASP A 163 27.49 14.16 -9.51
CA ASP A 163 27.43 15.36 -8.67
C ASP A 163 26.88 15.04 -7.27
N GLN A 164 25.90 14.11 -7.16
CA GLN A 164 25.37 13.61 -5.90
C GLN A 164 26.24 12.51 -5.24
N ARG A 165 27.33 12.10 -5.87
CA ARG A 165 28.26 11.05 -5.40
C ARG A 165 27.55 9.73 -5.10
N VAL A 166 26.63 9.33 -5.98
CA VAL A 166 25.88 8.08 -5.84
C VAL A 166 26.84 6.91 -5.95
N THR A 167 26.82 6.02 -4.95
CA THR A 167 27.69 4.84 -4.89
C THR A 167 27.01 3.58 -5.37
N HIS A 168 25.67 3.51 -5.20
CA HIS A 168 24.88 2.35 -5.61
C HIS A 168 23.61 2.82 -6.33
N ILE A 169 23.32 2.21 -7.47
CA ILE A 169 22.14 2.48 -8.30
C ILE A 169 21.21 1.26 -8.20
N ILE A 170 20.18 1.36 -7.34
CA ILE A 170 19.15 0.35 -7.17
C ILE A 170 17.88 0.82 -7.91
N ARG A 171 17.46 0.06 -8.96
CA ARG A 171 16.36 0.46 -9.85
C ARG A 171 15.69 -0.72 -10.55
N GLY A 172 14.62 -0.52 -11.30
CA GLY A 172 13.96 -1.57 -12.08
C GLY A 172 14.83 -2.15 -13.17
N ASP A 173 14.63 -3.41 -13.52
CA ASP A 173 15.42 -4.14 -14.51
C ASP A 173 15.11 -3.76 -15.98
N ASP A 174 14.06 -2.99 -16.20
CA ASP A 174 13.79 -2.29 -17.47
C ASP A 174 14.89 -1.30 -17.86
N HIS A 175 15.75 -0.91 -16.91
CA HIS A 175 16.90 -0.05 -17.12
C HIS A 175 18.23 -0.78 -17.35
N VAL A 176 18.28 -2.10 -17.39
CA VAL A 176 19.54 -2.86 -17.61
C VAL A 176 20.25 -2.42 -18.89
N GLU A 177 19.52 -2.29 -20.00
CA GLU A 177 20.10 -1.83 -21.28
C GLU A 177 20.67 -0.40 -21.21
N ASN A 178 20.10 0.46 -20.37
CA ASN A 178 20.62 1.81 -20.16
C ASN A 178 21.95 1.80 -19.38
N THR A 179 22.18 0.79 -18.54
CA THR A 179 23.38 0.68 -17.73
C THR A 179 24.64 0.60 -18.60
N PHE A 180 24.62 -0.18 -19.67
CA PHE A 180 25.76 -0.27 -20.61
C PHE A 180 26.12 1.10 -21.19
N LYS A 181 25.14 1.93 -21.53
CA LYS A 181 25.33 3.29 -22.03
C LYS A 181 25.87 4.22 -20.95
N HIS A 182 25.31 4.14 -19.74
CA HIS A 182 25.72 4.98 -18.61
C HIS A 182 27.16 4.68 -18.20
N ILE A 183 27.59 3.41 -18.15
CA ILE A 183 28.97 3.02 -17.87
C ILE A 183 29.94 3.68 -18.86
N CYS A 184 29.58 3.74 -20.12
CA CYS A 184 30.44 4.41 -21.14
C CYS A 184 30.54 5.91 -20.90
N ILE A 185 29.44 6.58 -20.44
CA ILE A 185 29.51 8.00 -20.11
C ILE A 185 30.37 8.21 -18.85
N PHE A 186 30.17 7.41 -17.77
CA PHE A 186 31.03 7.49 -16.58
C PHE A 186 32.52 7.36 -16.93
N ARG A 187 32.88 6.35 -17.74
CA ARG A 187 34.25 6.10 -18.19
C ARG A 187 34.81 7.25 -19.04
N ALA A 188 34.01 7.81 -19.94
CA ALA A 188 34.40 8.95 -20.78
C ALA A 188 34.66 10.22 -19.96
N LEU A 189 34.00 10.35 -18.80
CA LEU A 189 34.21 11.46 -17.89
C LEU A 189 35.29 11.19 -16.83
N GLY A 190 35.91 9.99 -16.85
CA GLY A 190 36.90 9.58 -15.83
C GLY A 190 36.30 9.46 -14.42
N ALA A 191 34.98 9.29 -14.33
CA ALA A 191 34.27 9.15 -13.05
C ALA A 191 34.19 7.69 -12.62
N GLU A 192 34.12 7.45 -11.32
CA GLU A 192 33.90 6.13 -10.74
C GLU A 192 32.52 5.62 -11.15
N VAL A 193 32.43 4.38 -11.63
CA VAL A 193 31.17 3.74 -11.99
C VAL A 193 30.51 3.20 -10.73
N PRO A 194 29.27 3.62 -10.39
CA PRO A 194 28.55 3.10 -9.25
C PRO A 194 28.27 1.60 -9.35
N ARG A 195 28.07 0.92 -8.24
CA ARG A 195 27.58 -0.46 -8.23
C ARG A 195 26.09 -0.47 -8.61
N TYR A 196 25.68 -1.49 -9.35
CA TYR A 196 24.30 -1.62 -9.83
C TYR A 196 23.57 -2.77 -9.15
N ALA A 197 22.27 -2.58 -8.94
CA ALA A 197 21.34 -3.61 -8.51
C ALA A 197 20.00 -3.43 -9.26
N HIS A 198 19.70 -4.35 -10.18
CA HIS A 198 18.49 -4.28 -10.99
C HIS A 198 17.42 -5.21 -10.42
N LEU A 199 16.34 -4.60 -9.91
CA LEU A 199 15.21 -5.28 -9.30
C LEU A 199 14.29 -5.86 -10.36
N SER A 200 13.91 -7.13 -10.23
CA SER A 200 12.97 -7.79 -11.11
C SER A 200 11.61 -7.11 -11.13
N MET A 201 10.85 -7.23 -12.22
CA MET A 201 9.50 -6.66 -12.33
C MET A 201 8.51 -7.31 -11.37
N ILE A 202 7.50 -6.54 -10.95
CA ILE A 202 6.28 -7.06 -10.32
C ILE A 202 5.37 -7.53 -11.45
N VAL A 203 4.89 -8.77 -11.36
CA VAL A 203 4.05 -9.40 -12.38
C VAL A 203 2.68 -9.81 -11.83
N ASN A 204 1.70 -9.93 -12.71
CA ASN A 204 0.40 -10.50 -12.41
C ASN A 204 0.43 -12.04 -12.47
N GLN A 205 -0.72 -12.69 -12.24
CA GLN A 205 -0.85 -14.15 -12.26
C GLN A 205 -0.52 -14.80 -13.62
N GLN A 206 -0.52 -14.03 -14.71
CA GLN A 206 -0.17 -14.46 -16.07
C GLN A 206 1.32 -14.19 -16.39
N GLY A 207 2.13 -13.74 -15.43
CA GLY A 207 3.54 -13.41 -15.62
C GLY A 207 3.78 -12.11 -16.40
N LYS A 208 2.75 -11.30 -16.65
CA LYS A 208 2.88 -9.99 -17.32
C LYS A 208 3.12 -8.89 -16.28
N PRO A 209 3.79 -7.77 -16.65
CA PRO A 209 3.95 -6.64 -15.76
C PRO A 209 2.63 -6.22 -15.13
N TYR A 210 2.62 -6.11 -13.79
CA TYR A 210 1.44 -5.72 -13.04
C TYR A 210 1.02 -4.29 -13.40
N SER A 211 -0.24 -4.10 -13.67
CA SER A 211 -0.78 -2.85 -14.19
C SER A 211 -2.15 -2.54 -13.62
N LYS A 212 -2.67 -1.35 -13.90
CA LYS A 212 -4.02 -0.91 -13.52
C LYS A 212 -5.14 -1.87 -13.97
N ARG A 213 -4.90 -2.70 -15.00
CA ARG A 213 -5.89 -3.71 -15.47
C ARG A 213 -6.00 -4.90 -14.52
N ASP A 214 -5.00 -5.11 -13.68
CA ASP A 214 -4.92 -6.23 -12.75
C ASP A 214 -5.47 -5.87 -11.35
N GLY A 215 -5.68 -4.57 -11.08
CA GLY A 215 -6.16 -4.04 -9.80
C GLY A 215 -5.53 -2.69 -9.45
N ALA A 216 -5.54 -2.33 -8.17
CA ALA A 216 -4.87 -1.14 -7.69
C ALA A 216 -3.36 -1.23 -7.96
N ALA A 217 -2.83 -0.26 -8.69
CA ALA A 217 -1.42 -0.22 -9.10
C ALA A 217 -0.66 1.00 -8.58
N PHE A 218 -1.37 1.95 -7.98
CA PHE A 218 -0.81 3.20 -7.47
C PHE A 218 -0.94 3.30 -5.95
N VAL A 219 0.06 3.84 -5.29
CA VAL A 219 0.13 3.94 -3.81
C VAL A 219 -1.09 4.62 -3.21
N GLY A 220 -1.57 5.71 -3.81
CA GLY A 220 -2.75 6.44 -3.35
C GLY A 220 -4.01 5.57 -3.30
N GLU A 221 -4.19 4.67 -4.26
CA GLU A 221 -5.35 3.77 -4.33
C GLU A 221 -5.39 2.80 -3.12
N TYR A 222 -4.23 2.34 -2.64
CA TYR A 222 -4.16 1.50 -1.43
C TYR A 222 -4.51 2.30 -0.16
N ARG A 223 -4.03 3.54 -0.06
CA ARG A 223 -4.38 4.44 1.04
C ARG A 223 -5.89 4.68 1.09
N GLU A 224 -6.51 4.96 -0.06
CA GLU A 224 -7.96 5.17 -0.20
C GLU A 224 -8.77 3.91 0.15
N GLN A 225 -8.23 2.72 -0.11
CA GLN A 225 -8.83 1.44 0.26
C GLN A 225 -8.64 1.08 1.74
N GLY A 226 -7.94 1.89 2.53
CA GLY A 226 -7.74 1.68 3.97
C GLY A 226 -6.64 0.68 4.31
N TYR A 227 -5.65 0.54 3.44
CA TYR A 227 -4.41 -0.15 3.79
C TYR A 227 -3.55 0.71 4.70
N LEU A 228 -2.86 0.06 5.64
CA LEU A 228 -1.84 0.68 6.47
C LEU A 228 -0.52 0.83 5.68
N PRO A 229 0.22 1.92 5.87
CA PRO A 229 1.50 2.11 5.20
C PRO A 229 2.52 1.03 5.55
N GLU A 230 2.54 0.54 6.80
CA GLU A 230 3.39 -0.55 7.25
C GLU A 230 3.12 -1.85 6.50
N ALA A 231 1.84 -2.16 6.26
CA ALA A 231 1.43 -3.36 5.53
C ALA A 231 1.87 -3.30 4.07
N LEU A 232 1.63 -2.18 3.40
CA LEU A 232 2.05 -2.00 2.01
C LEU A 232 3.57 -2.00 1.87
N PHE A 233 4.29 -1.33 2.76
CA PHE A 233 5.75 -1.31 2.78
C PHE A 233 6.32 -2.73 2.94
N ASN A 234 5.90 -3.47 3.96
CA ASN A 234 6.35 -4.83 4.22
C ASN A 234 6.03 -5.76 3.04
N TYR A 235 4.81 -5.66 2.51
CA TYR A 235 4.41 -6.49 1.38
C TYR A 235 5.26 -6.24 0.14
N LEU A 236 5.51 -4.96 -0.20
CA LEU A 236 6.36 -4.59 -1.34
C LEU A 236 7.82 -5.01 -1.14
N LEU A 237 8.33 -5.00 0.09
CA LEU A 237 9.64 -5.56 0.41
C LEU A 237 9.69 -7.06 0.12
N LEU A 238 8.70 -7.82 0.55
CA LEU A 238 8.65 -9.27 0.33
C LEU A 238 8.44 -9.67 -1.14
N LEU A 239 8.09 -8.71 -2.01
CA LEU A 239 8.07 -8.93 -3.46
C LEU A 239 9.51 -8.90 -4.04
N GLY A 240 10.23 -9.96 -3.83
CA GLY A 240 11.59 -10.16 -4.33
C GLY A 240 12.68 -10.19 -3.27
N TRP A 241 12.31 -10.21 -1.99
CA TRP A 241 13.22 -10.40 -0.87
C TRP A 241 12.52 -11.18 0.26
N ASN A 242 13.28 -11.88 1.10
CA ASN A 242 12.76 -12.49 2.32
C ASN A 242 13.77 -12.38 3.47
N PRO A 243 13.34 -12.46 4.74
CA PRO A 243 14.21 -12.32 5.90
C PRO A 243 15.13 -13.53 6.15
N GLY A 244 14.99 -14.61 5.40
CA GLY A 244 15.71 -15.86 5.58
C GLY A 244 15.02 -16.84 6.55
N ASP A 245 13.83 -16.52 7.00
CA ASP A 245 12.95 -17.35 7.81
C ASP A 245 11.48 -17.23 7.33
N ASP A 246 10.53 -17.88 8.03
CA ASP A 246 9.11 -17.92 7.63
C ASP A 246 8.30 -16.70 8.08
N ARG A 247 8.93 -15.67 8.66
CA ARG A 247 8.22 -14.45 9.09
C ARG A 247 7.83 -13.60 7.89
N GLU A 248 6.56 -13.23 7.86
CA GLU A 248 6.01 -12.38 6.80
C GLU A 248 5.59 -10.99 7.30
N VAL A 249 5.37 -10.83 8.61
CA VAL A 249 4.93 -9.57 9.23
C VAL A 249 6.04 -9.06 10.15
N LEU A 250 6.82 -8.11 9.63
CA LEU A 250 8.04 -7.57 10.25
C LEU A 250 7.82 -6.13 10.71
N THR A 251 8.47 -5.73 11.80
CA THR A 251 8.56 -4.31 12.16
C THR A 251 9.53 -3.57 11.23
N ARG A 252 9.47 -2.23 11.22
CA ARG A 252 10.37 -1.40 10.41
C ARG A 252 11.83 -1.64 10.80
N GLU A 253 12.10 -1.74 12.09
CA GLU A 253 13.43 -1.99 12.66
C GLU A 253 13.96 -3.36 12.26
N GLU A 254 13.10 -4.39 12.27
CA GLU A 254 13.47 -5.74 11.79
C GLU A 254 13.81 -5.72 10.30
N MET A 255 12.99 -5.02 9.47
CA MET A 255 13.25 -4.89 8.05
C MET A 255 14.60 -4.23 7.78
N VAL A 256 14.90 -3.11 8.46
CA VAL A 256 16.19 -2.43 8.36
C VAL A 256 17.34 -3.34 8.80
N LYS A 257 17.19 -4.04 9.91
CA LYS A 257 18.25 -4.92 10.46
C LYS A 257 18.55 -6.11 9.56
N LEU A 258 17.52 -6.69 8.93
CA LEU A 258 17.62 -7.96 8.18
C LEU A 258 17.89 -7.74 6.69
N PHE A 259 17.71 -6.51 6.20
CA PHE A 259 17.81 -6.22 4.76
C PHE A 259 19.25 -6.40 4.27
N GLU A 260 19.44 -7.26 3.29
CA GLU A 260 20.68 -7.43 2.54
C GLU A 260 20.34 -7.38 1.04
N LEU A 261 21.02 -6.50 0.31
CA LEU A 261 20.77 -6.30 -1.10
C LEU A 261 21.12 -7.53 -1.95
N GLU A 262 22.11 -8.28 -1.50
CA GLU A 262 22.59 -9.53 -2.10
C GLU A 262 21.58 -10.68 -2.00
N LYS A 263 20.61 -10.57 -1.09
CA LYS A 263 19.52 -11.56 -0.91
C LYS A 263 18.28 -11.25 -1.77
N VAL A 264 18.35 -10.21 -2.59
CA VAL A 264 17.25 -9.86 -3.50
C VAL A 264 17.15 -10.89 -4.62
N HIS A 265 15.94 -11.37 -4.89
CA HIS A 265 15.71 -12.44 -5.86
C HIS A 265 15.76 -11.91 -7.31
N VAL A 266 16.40 -12.68 -8.17
CA VAL A 266 16.51 -12.40 -9.62
C VAL A 266 15.18 -12.56 -10.35
N THR A 267 14.30 -13.43 -9.85
CA THR A 267 13.02 -13.78 -10.50
C THR A 267 11.95 -12.72 -10.28
N ALA A 268 11.07 -12.55 -11.27
CA ALA A 268 9.91 -11.68 -11.15
C ALA A 268 9.00 -12.11 -9.99
N ALA A 269 8.52 -11.13 -9.23
CA ALA A 269 7.66 -11.37 -8.07
C ALA A 269 6.18 -11.21 -8.44
N MET A 270 5.37 -12.23 -8.18
CA MET A 270 3.95 -12.21 -8.48
C MET A 270 3.17 -11.44 -7.38
N PHE A 271 2.38 -10.47 -7.81
CA PHE A 271 1.51 -9.70 -6.91
C PHE A 271 0.26 -10.51 -6.53
N ASP A 272 0.04 -10.70 -5.22
CA ASP A 272 -1.14 -11.36 -4.67
C ASP A 272 -1.94 -10.37 -3.79
N PRO A 273 -3.08 -9.85 -4.27
CA PRO A 273 -3.94 -8.95 -3.50
C PRO A 273 -4.50 -9.59 -2.22
N LYS A 274 -4.71 -10.91 -2.21
CA LYS A 274 -5.25 -11.62 -1.04
C LYS A 274 -4.23 -11.67 0.08
N LYS A 275 -2.95 -11.91 -0.27
CA LYS A 275 -1.85 -11.89 0.69
C LYS A 275 -1.64 -10.49 1.27
N LEU A 276 -1.70 -9.44 0.44
CA LEU A 276 -1.62 -8.05 0.93
C LEU A 276 -2.79 -7.72 1.87
N ALA A 277 -4.01 -8.10 1.53
CA ALA A 277 -5.18 -7.87 2.39
C ALA A 277 -5.09 -8.64 3.73
N TRP A 278 -4.58 -9.87 3.69
CA TRP A 278 -4.29 -10.65 4.90
C TRP A 278 -3.25 -9.93 5.77
N MET A 279 -2.13 -9.54 5.17
CA MET A 279 -1.04 -8.84 5.87
C MET A 279 -1.54 -7.53 6.50
N ASN A 280 -2.39 -6.78 5.80
CA ASN A 280 -3.00 -5.57 6.34
C ASN A 280 -3.82 -5.87 7.60
N GLY A 281 -4.60 -6.94 7.59
CA GLY A 281 -5.33 -7.41 8.77
C GLY A 281 -4.41 -7.75 9.93
N GLU A 282 -3.26 -8.37 9.67
CA GLU A 282 -2.29 -8.68 10.72
C GLU A 282 -1.66 -7.42 11.35
N TYR A 283 -1.41 -6.37 10.54
CA TYR A 283 -0.97 -5.08 11.07
C TYR A 283 -2.07 -4.34 11.84
N ILE A 284 -3.32 -4.40 11.36
CA ILE A 284 -4.47 -3.80 12.08
C ILE A 284 -4.64 -4.44 13.48
N LYS A 285 -4.44 -5.74 13.61
CA LYS A 285 -4.49 -6.44 14.92
C LYS A 285 -3.41 -5.95 15.88
N LYS A 286 -2.31 -5.37 15.40
CA LYS A 286 -1.22 -4.83 16.21
C LYS A 286 -1.46 -3.37 16.65
N ILE A 287 -2.47 -2.70 16.14
CA ILE A 287 -2.84 -1.35 16.59
C ILE A 287 -3.23 -1.44 18.07
N PRO A 288 -2.72 -0.56 18.95
CA PRO A 288 -3.10 -0.52 20.36
C PRO A 288 -4.61 -0.44 20.51
N ALA A 289 -5.18 -1.20 21.47
CA ALA A 289 -6.63 -1.32 21.65
C ALA A 289 -7.32 0.04 21.81
N ALA A 290 -6.74 0.93 22.60
CA ALA A 290 -7.29 2.28 22.81
C ALA A 290 -7.29 3.10 21.51
N GLU A 291 -6.25 3.02 20.71
CA GLU A 291 -6.16 3.71 19.42
C GLU A 291 -7.19 3.17 18.41
N PHE A 292 -7.34 1.86 18.32
CA PHE A 292 -8.34 1.25 17.43
C PHE A 292 -9.78 1.57 17.89
N ARG A 293 -10.05 1.57 19.22
CA ARG A 293 -11.31 2.06 19.77
C ARG A 293 -11.60 3.49 19.31
N ASP A 294 -10.63 4.39 19.44
CA ASP A 294 -10.78 5.79 19.06
C ASP A 294 -11.01 5.97 17.55
N MET A 295 -10.43 5.09 16.72
CA MET A 295 -10.74 5.04 15.28
C MET A 295 -12.20 4.66 15.04
N LEU A 296 -12.72 3.65 15.73
CA LEU A 296 -14.13 3.24 15.63
C LEU A 296 -15.07 4.34 16.05
N VAL A 297 -14.78 4.98 17.19
CA VAL A 297 -15.59 6.09 17.71
C VAL A 297 -15.66 7.22 16.69
N ARG A 298 -14.51 7.65 16.12
CA ARG A 298 -14.49 8.68 15.07
C ARG A 298 -15.25 8.27 13.82
N SER A 299 -15.22 6.99 13.45
CA SER A 299 -15.94 6.49 12.27
C SER A 299 -17.47 6.38 12.48
N SER A 300 -17.94 6.39 13.74
CA SER A 300 -19.37 6.40 14.07
C SER A 300 -20.00 7.80 14.01
N ALA A 301 -19.18 8.85 14.15
CA ALA A 301 -19.65 10.23 14.06
C ALA A 301 -20.02 10.55 12.60
N SER A 302 -21.25 11.04 12.37
CA SER A 302 -21.64 11.57 11.07
C SER A 302 -20.75 12.76 10.69
N GLU A 303 -20.43 12.90 9.39
CA GLU A 303 -19.71 14.06 8.86
C GLU A 303 -20.34 15.35 9.37
N GLY A 304 -19.66 16.07 10.28
CA GLY A 304 -20.11 17.34 10.83
C GLY A 304 -20.13 17.46 12.36
N SER A 305 -19.95 16.39 13.13
CA SER A 305 -19.79 16.52 14.58
C SER A 305 -18.33 16.80 14.94
N SER A 306 -18.07 18.01 15.43
CA SER A 306 -16.79 18.42 16.00
C SER A 306 -16.37 17.48 17.13
N SER A 307 -15.08 17.18 17.22
CA SER A 307 -14.40 16.39 18.24
C SER A 307 -14.90 16.66 19.67
N GLY A 308 -15.92 15.91 20.09
CA GLY A 308 -16.32 15.83 21.47
C GLY A 308 -15.40 14.88 22.26
N SER A 309 -15.30 15.08 23.55
CA SER A 309 -14.58 14.17 24.45
C SER A 309 -15.20 12.77 24.43
N LEU A 310 -14.43 11.73 24.73
CA LEU A 310 -14.92 10.33 24.84
C LEU A 310 -16.19 10.17 25.72
N GLY A 311 -16.46 11.12 26.64
CA GLY A 311 -17.68 11.17 27.46
C GLY A 311 -18.95 11.55 26.71
N GLU A 312 -18.86 12.17 25.53
CA GLU A 312 -20.01 12.61 24.72
C GLU A 312 -20.47 11.58 23.68
N TYR A 313 -19.72 10.50 23.49
CA TYR A 313 -20.14 9.42 22.59
C TYR A 313 -21.24 8.59 23.26
N ALA A 314 -22.43 9.17 23.31
CA ALA A 314 -23.63 8.50 23.74
C ALA A 314 -23.92 7.31 22.82
N VAL A 315 -23.86 6.12 23.31
CA VAL A 315 -24.41 4.96 22.61
C VAL A 315 -25.91 5.05 22.76
N SER A 316 -26.57 5.71 21.81
CA SER A 316 -28.03 6.00 21.87
C SER A 316 -28.88 4.74 22.07
N LEU A 317 -28.40 3.59 21.63
CA LEU A 317 -29.04 2.29 21.78
C LEU A 317 -28.78 1.62 23.15
N ARG A 318 -27.98 2.22 24.02
CA ARG A 318 -27.60 1.70 25.33
C ARG A 318 -27.79 2.76 26.42
N PRO A 319 -29.04 3.18 26.67
CA PRO A 319 -29.35 4.16 27.69
C PRO A 319 -29.05 3.66 29.14
N ASP A 320 -28.84 2.35 29.29
CA ASP A 320 -28.40 1.69 30.52
C ASP A 320 -26.93 1.99 30.88
N LEU A 321 -26.08 2.37 29.93
CA LEU A 321 -24.68 2.77 30.16
C LEU A 321 -24.62 4.21 30.70
N ARG A 322 -24.69 4.34 32.02
CA ARG A 322 -24.93 5.62 32.70
C ARG A 322 -23.66 6.48 32.83
N ASP A 323 -22.52 5.89 33.06
CA ASP A 323 -21.29 6.62 33.27
C ASP A 323 -20.26 6.45 32.11
N ALA A 324 -19.20 7.28 32.16
CA ALA A 324 -18.17 7.27 31.13
C ALA A 324 -17.35 5.98 31.11
N SER A 325 -17.16 5.34 32.27
CA SER A 325 -16.38 4.11 32.39
C SER A 325 -17.10 2.93 31.76
N GLU A 326 -18.44 2.81 31.99
CA GLU A 326 -19.27 1.80 31.35
C GLU A 326 -19.26 1.95 29.81
N ARG A 327 -19.38 3.20 29.32
CA ARG A 327 -19.33 3.48 27.89
C ARG A 327 -17.96 3.15 27.27
N ILE A 328 -16.86 3.50 27.94
CA ILE A 328 -15.51 3.14 27.49
C ILE A 328 -15.35 1.62 27.46
N ALA A 329 -15.76 0.91 28.50
CA ALA A 329 -15.69 -0.56 28.56
C ALA A 329 -16.50 -1.22 27.43
N TRP A 330 -17.67 -0.67 27.11
CA TRP A 330 -18.48 -1.13 25.99
C TRP A 330 -17.79 -0.93 24.64
N TRP A 331 -17.18 0.25 24.41
CA TRP A 331 -16.42 0.54 23.20
C TRP A 331 -15.16 -0.32 23.10
N ASP A 332 -14.47 -0.57 24.20
CA ASP A 332 -13.29 -1.45 24.24
C ASP A 332 -13.67 -2.88 23.85
N TYR A 333 -14.82 -3.36 24.38
CA TYR A 333 -15.31 -4.70 24.05
C TYR A 333 -15.72 -4.81 22.57
N LEU A 334 -16.44 -3.82 22.03
CA LEU A 334 -16.80 -3.76 20.61
C LEU A 334 -15.54 -3.70 19.75
N ALA A 335 -14.59 -2.83 20.08
CA ALA A 335 -13.33 -2.67 19.35
C ALA A 335 -12.55 -3.98 19.27
N ALA A 336 -12.42 -4.71 20.38
CA ALA A 336 -11.75 -6.01 20.42
C ALA A 336 -12.42 -7.03 19.48
N GLN A 337 -13.76 -7.04 19.41
CA GLN A 337 -14.49 -7.95 18.52
C GLN A 337 -14.35 -7.60 17.03
N ILE A 338 -14.28 -6.32 16.72
CA ILE A 338 -14.15 -5.80 15.34
C ILE A 338 -12.71 -5.94 14.83
N GLN A 339 -11.71 -5.53 15.62
CA GLN A 339 -10.30 -5.46 15.24
C GLN A 339 -9.76 -6.77 14.67
N VAL A 340 -10.03 -7.88 15.30
CA VAL A 340 -9.54 -9.22 14.90
C VAL A 340 -10.07 -9.67 13.53
N ARG A 341 -11.14 -9.05 13.04
CA ARG A 341 -11.80 -9.37 11.76
C ARG A 341 -11.59 -8.30 10.71
N THR A 342 -11.07 -7.15 11.09
CA THR A 342 -10.86 -6.01 10.21
C THR A 342 -9.66 -6.25 9.29
N LYS A 343 -9.88 -6.10 7.99
CA LYS A 343 -8.82 -6.16 6.98
C LYS A 343 -8.47 -4.81 6.40
N PHE A 344 -9.39 -3.84 6.49
CA PHE A 344 -9.22 -2.50 5.93
C PHE A 344 -9.81 -1.48 6.90
N LEU A 345 -9.19 -0.30 6.99
CA LEU A 345 -9.70 0.78 7.85
C LEU A 345 -10.89 1.52 7.21
N THR A 346 -11.11 1.37 5.90
CA THR A 346 -12.33 1.86 5.26
C THR A 346 -13.53 1.01 5.64
N GLY A 347 -14.68 1.64 5.78
CA GLY A 347 -15.94 0.94 6.13
C GLY A 347 -16.08 0.56 7.61
N LEU A 348 -15.20 1.04 8.49
CA LEU A 348 -15.33 0.83 9.94
C LEU A 348 -16.69 1.34 10.45
N GLY A 349 -17.11 2.54 10.04
CA GLY A 349 -18.41 3.11 10.40
C GLY A 349 -19.58 2.19 10.03
N ASP A 350 -19.56 1.65 8.81
CA ASP A 350 -20.58 0.72 8.35
C ASP A 350 -20.57 -0.59 9.14
N SER A 351 -19.39 -1.05 9.58
CA SER A 351 -19.27 -2.31 10.35
C SER A 351 -19.89 -2.23 11.75
N ILE A 352 -19.95 -1.02 12.31
CA ILE A 352 -20.49 -0.78 13.66
C ILE A 352 -21.85 -0.11 13.65
N ARG A 353 -22.40 0.27 12.51
CA ARG A 353 -23.63 1.07 12.40
C ARG A 353 -24.80 0.46 13.16
N CYS A 354 -24.98 -0.87 13.12
CA CYS A 354 -26.03 -1.56 13.86
C CYS A 354 -25.86 -1.49 15.39
N PHE A 355 -24.67 -1.15 15.90
CA PHE A 355 -24.43 -1.02 17.34
C PHE A 355 -24.69 0.39 17.87
N VAL A 356 -24.69 1.39 17.00
CA VAL A 356 -24.80 2.81 17.38
C VAL A 356 -26.08 3.48 16.84
N SER A 357 -26.82 2.83 15.93
CA SER A 357 -28.04 3.37 15.32
C SER A 357 -29.03 2.26 14.98
N ASP A 358 -30.34 2.58 15.04
CA ASP A 358 -31.40 1.74 14.48
C ASP A 358 -31.59 1.93 12.97
N ASP A 359 -30.98 2.96 12.41
CA ASP A 359 -30.94 3.19 10.96
C ASP A 359 -29.70 2.52 10.37
N PHE A 360 -29.82 1.26 9.98
CA PHE A 360 -28.80 0.48 9.29
C PHE A 360 -29.41 -0.31 8.12
N PRO A 361 -28.63 -0.51 7.04
CA PRO A 361 -29.12 -1.21 5.85
C PRO A 361 -29.23 -2.73 6.10
N PHE A 362 -30.23 -3.33 5.49
CA PHE A 362 -30.36 -4.77 5.40
C PHE A 362 -29.78 -5.28 4.06
N ASP A 363 -28.93 -6.31 4.12
CA ASP A 363 -28.48 -7.04 2.94
C ASP A 363 -29.65 -7.91 2.42
N GLU A 364 -30.22 -7.53 1.28
CA GLU A 364 -31.38 -8.18 0.69
C GLU A 364 -31.13 -9.70 0.43
N LYS A 365 -29.90 -10.07 0.04
CA LYS A 365 -29.53 -11.49 -0.12
C LYS A 365 -29.55 -12.24 1.20
N ALA A 366 -29.11 -11.59 2.28
CA ALA A 366 -29.14 -12.20 3.61
C ALA A 366 -30.59 -12.33 4.11
N VAL A 367 -31.42 -11.31 3.91
CA VAL A 367 -32.85 -11.32 4.24
C VAL A 367 -33.54 -12.47 3.51
N GLU A 368 -33.42 -12.56 2.17
CA GLU A 368 -34.02 -13.60 1.35
C GLU A 368 -33.59 -15.00 1.79
N LYS A 369 -32.30 -15.18 2.03
CA LYS A 369 -31.72 -16.46 2.40
C LYS A 369 -32.04 -16.90 3.82
N ARG A 370 -32.27 -15.98 4.76
CA ARG A 370 -32.32 -16.26 6.20
C ARG A 370 -33.63 -15.88 6.91
N LEU A 371 -34.31 -14.82 6.48
CA LEU A 371 -35.55 -14.37 7.10
C LEU A 371 -36.80 -14.80 6.31
N ARG A 372 -36.77 -14.75 4.98
CA ARG A 372 -37.87 -15.16 4.11
C ARG A 372 -37.90 -16.68 3.94
N LYS A 373 -38.00 -17.41 5.05
CA LYS A 373 -38.10 -18.88 5.08
C LYS A 373 -39.33 -19.26 5.91
N PRO A 374 -40.09 -20.32 5.54
CA PRO A 374 -41.20 -20.80 6.32
C PRO A 374 -40.79 -21.07 7.78
N GLY A 375 -41.65 -20.64 8.72
CA GLY A 375 -41.46 -20.84 10.16
C GLY A 375 -40.46 -19.88 10.84
N VAL A 376 -39.77 -18.98 10.12
CA VAL A 376 -38.81 -18.07 10.76
C VAL A 376 -39.49 -17.03 11.61
N LYS A 377 -40.70 -16.56 11.27
CA LYS A 377 -41.49 -15.66 12.10
C LYS A 377 -41.76 -16.28 13.46
N ALA A 378 -42.28 -17.51 13.48
CA ALA A 378 -42.56 -18.22 14.72
C ALA A 378 -41.29 -18.47 15.56
N LEU A 379 -40.16 -18.80 14.90
CA LEU A 379 -38.86 -18.98 15.52
C LEU A 379 -38.40 -17.68 16.23
N LEU A 380 -38.49 -16.53 15.56
CA LEU A 380 -38.07 -15.24 16.14
C LEU A 380 -38.98 -14.85 17.34
N LEU A 381 -40.28 -15.12 17.29
CA LEU A 381 -41.19 -14.83 18.38
C LEU A 381 -40.96 -15.76 19.59
N ASP A 382 -40.75 -17.07 19.40
CA ASP A 382 -40.37 -17.99 20.49
C ASP A 382 -39.04 -17.57 21.15
N LEU A 383 -38.07 -17.14 20.34
CA LEU A 383 -36.82 -16.59 20.88
C LEU A 383 -37.02 -15.32 21.71
N VAL A 384 -37.92 -14.43 21.30
CA VAL A 384 -38.27 -13.23 22.11
C VAL A 384 -38.80 -13.63 23.47
N GLU A 385 -39.78 -14.56 23.54
CA GLU A 385 -40.35 -15.02 24.79
C GLU A 385 -39.32 -15.66 25.73
N ARG A 386 -38.36 -16.40 25.19
CA ARG A 386 -37.30 -17.02 25.98
C ARG A 386 -36.24 -16.03 26.42
N PHE A 387 -35.83 -15.12 25.54
CA PHE A 387 -34.86 -14.08 25.87
C PHE A 387 -35.41 -13.09 26.93
N GLU A 388 -36.70 -12.83 26.95
CA GLU A 388 -37.34 -12.03 28.03
C GLU A 388 -37.13 -12.62 29.43
N LYS A 389 -37.02 -13.94 29.53
CA LYS A 389 -36.84 -14.67 30.78
C LYS A 389 -35.38 -14.81 31.22
N VAL A 390 -34.42 -14.46 30.38
CA VAL A 390 -33.00 -14.54 30.71
C VAL A 390 -32.65 -13.48 31.75
N ALA A 391 -32.23 -13.88 32.93
CA ALA A 391 -31.84 -12.93 33.98
C ALA A 391 -30.51 -12.25 33.69
N ASP A 392 -29.49 -13.03 33.34
CA ASP A 392 -28.14 -12.56 32.98
C ASP A 392 -28.03 -12.37 31.46
N TRP A 393 -27.89 -11.11 31.00
CA TRP A 393 -27.77 -10.78 29.57
C TRP A 393 -26.31 -10.89 29.09
N SER A 394 -25.66 -12.02 29.34
CA SER A 394 -24.30 -12.32 28.91
C SER A 394 -24.30 -13.24 27.67
N ALA A 395 -23.21 -13.18 26.86
CA ALA A 395 -23.08 -14.02 25.68
C ALA A 395 -23.22 -15.53 26.01
N PRO A 396 -22.62 -16.09 27.08
CA PRO A 396 -22.80 -17.48 27.44
C PRO A 396 -24.25 -17.85 27.81
N ALA A 397 -24.97 -16.97 28.53
CA ALA A 397 -26.35 -17.23 28.91
C ALA A 397 -27.29 -17.23 27.71
N LEU A 398 -27.09 -16.29 26.77
CA LEU A 398 -27.85 -16.23 25.52
C LEU A 398 -27.57 -17.42 24.61
N GLU A 399 -26.30 -17.86 24.55
CA GLU A 399 -25.92 -19.08 23.82
C GLU A 399 -26.58 -20.32 24.37
N ALA A 400 -26.67 -20.45 25.71
CA ALA A 400 -27.30 -21.57 26.35
C ALA A 400 -28.78 -21.74 25.96
N VAL A 401 -29.53 -20.62 25.84
CA VAL A 401 -30.93 -20.63 25.38
C VAL A 401 -31.03 -21.17 23.94
N VAL A 402 -30.20 -20.69 23.04
CA VAL A 402 -30.22 -21.14 21.64
C VAL A 402 -29.77 -22.59 21.51
N LYS A 403 -28.81 -23.02 22.33
CA LYS A 403 -28.33 -24.40 22.40
C LYS A 403 -29.42 -25.37 22.88
N GLU A 404 -30.18 -24.98 23.91
CA GLU A 404 -31.32 -25.73 24.38
C GLU A 404 -32.39 -25.92 23.28
N LEU A 405 -32.72 -24.82 22.57
CA LEU A 405 -33.65 -24.86 21.43
C LEU A 405 -33.19 -25.76 20.30
N SER A 406 -31.89 -25.84 20.07
CA SER A 406 -31.33 -26.65 18.98
C SER A 406 -31.44 -28.16 19.22
N GLN A 407 -31.66 -28.60 20.44
CA GLN A 407 -31.78 -30.02 20.84
C GLN A 407 -30.66 -30.90 20.20
N GLY A 408 -29.47 -30.38 20.05
CA GLY A 408 -28.34 -31.07 19.45
C GLY A 408 -28.27 -31.08 17.91
N ASN A 409 -29.25 -30.50 17.21
CA ASN A 409 -29.32 -30.49 15.73
C ASN A 409 -28.50 -29.35 15.09
N GLY A 410 -27.60 -28.71 15.84
CA GLY A 410 -26.80 -27.56 15.38
C GLY A 410 -27.55 -26.24 15.44
N MET A 411 -26.85 -25.17 15.84
CA MET A 411 -27.46 -23.86 16.09
C MET A 411 -27.71 -23.01 14.82
N GLY A 412 -27.21 -23.44 13.66
CA GLY A 412 -27.29 -22.63 12.42
C GLY A 412 -28.68 -22.11 12.06
N PRO A 413 -29.76 -22.93 12.18
CA PRO A 413 -31.14 -22.49 11.89
C PRO A 413 -31.61 -21.31 12.75
N TRP A 414 -31.09 -21.15 13.96
CA TRP A 414 -31.40 -20.03 14.87
C TRP A 414 -30.39 -18.85 14.72
N VAL A 415 -29.11 -19.15 14.71
CA VAL A 415 -28.04 -18.14 14.72
C VAL A 415 -28.13 -17.21 13.51
N HIS A 416 -28.37 -17.74 12.31
CA HIS A 416 -28.40 -16.92 11.11
C HIS A 416 -29.60 -15.97 11.02
N PRO A 417 -30.86 -16.41 11.26
CA PRO A 417 -31.99 -15.48 11.28
C PRO A 417 -31.85 -14.40 12.35
N ILE A 418 -31.43 -14.75 13.58
CA ILE A 418 -31.17 -13.78 14.64
C ILE A 418 -30.21 -12.71 14.19
N ARG A 419 -29.04 -13.14 13.63
CA ARG A 419 -28.01 -12.21 13.16
C ARG A 419 -28.54 -11.21 12.14
N VAL A 420 -29.24 -11.68 11.11
CA VAL A 420 -29.81 -10.81 10.08
C VAL A 420 -30.85 -9.88 10.67
N ALA A 421 -31.73 -10.39 11.58
CA ALA A 421 -32.75 -9.59 12.23
C ALA A 421 -32.18 -8.41 13.04
N VAL A 422 -31.09 -8.62 13.76
CA VAL A 422 -30.53 -7.58 14.65
C VAL A 422 -29.48 -6.69 14.03
N SER A 423 -28.82 -7.13 12.90
CA SER A 423 -27.71 -6.38 12.28
C SER A 423 -27.89 -6.07 10.80
N GLY A 424 -28.90 -6.63 10.15
CA GLY A 424 -29.09 -6.52 8.70
C GLY A 424 -28.12 -7.34 7.85
N ARG A 425 -27.16 -8.06 8.46
CA ARG A 425 -26.05 -8.74 7.76
C ARG A 425 -25.96 -10.22 8.07
N GLY A 426 -25.49 -11.01 7.12
CA GLY A 426 -25.26 -12.45 7.30
C GLY A 426 -23.97 -12.79 8.06
N GLU A 427 -23.05 -11.84 8.17
CA GLU A 427 -21.70 -11.98 8.74
C GLU A 427 -21.42 -10.88 9.77
N GLY A 428 -20.40 -11.05 10.61
CA GLY A 428 -19.99 -10.06 11.61
C GLY A 428 -19.28 -10.69 12.80
N ILE A 429 -19.29 -10.00 13.94
CA ILE A 429 -18.76 -10.51 15.21
C ILE A 429 -19.55 -11.72 15.69
N GLY A 430 -19.11 -12.40 16.75
CA GLY A 430 -19.88 -13.50 17.37
C GLY A 430 -21.32 -13.08 17.64
N LEU A 431 -22.29 -13.97 17.37
CA LEU A 431 -23.70 -13.60 17.52
C LEU A 431 -24.02 -13.20 18.96
N PHE A 432 -23.60 -14.00 19.90
CA PHE A 432 -23.99 -13.78 21.32
C PHE A 432 -23.27 -12.58 21.91
N GLU A 433 -22.03 -12.32 21.52
CA GLU A 433 -21.31 -11.07 21.82
C GLU A 433 -22.02 -9.85 21.21
N MET A 434 -22.57 -10.01 20.00
CA MET A 434 -23.38 -8.96 19.35
C MET A 434 -24.64 -8.66 20.16
N LEU A 435 -25.40 -9.69 20.61
CA LEU A 435 -26.59 -9.51 21.40
C LEU A 435 -26.29 -8.88 22.77
N GLN A 436 -25.20 -9.28 23.41
CA GLN A 436 -24.70 -8.67 24.64
C GLN A 436 -24.41 -7.17 24.45
N LEU A 437 -23.72 -6.81 23.38
CA LEU A 437 -23.40 -5.42 23.05
C LEU A 437 -24.67 -4.59 22.75
N LEU A 438 -25.63 -5.13 22.00
CA LEU A 438 -26.87 -4.44 21.68
C LEU A 438 -27.76 -4.23 22.94
N GLY A 439 -27.60 -5.09 23.91
CA GLY A 439 -28.45 -5.08 25.09
C GLY A 439 -29.84 -5.71 24.88
N ARG A 440 -30.53 -5.94 25.97
CA ARG A 440 -31.83 -6.65 25.98
C ARG A 440 -32.90 -5.92 25.17
N GLU A 441 -33.12 -4.64 25.48
CA GLU A 441 -34.23 -3.86 24.91
C GLU A 441 -34.10 -3.76 23.38
N THR A 442 -32.94 -3.36 22.90
CA THR A 442 -32.65 -3.23 21.45
C THR A 442 -32.76 -4.58 20.73
N THR A 443 -32.22 -5.64 21.33
CA THR A 443 -32.29 -7.00 20.73
C THR A 443 -33.75 -7.45 20.57
N LEU A 444 -34.54 -7.38 21.64
CA LEU A 444 -35.94 -7.82 21.61
C LEU A 444 -36.77 -6.98 20.65
N ALA A 445 -36.57 -5.66 20.63
CA ALA A 445 -37.27 -4.77 19.69
C ALA A 445 -36.98 -5.13 18.24
N ARG A 446 -35.71 -5.38 17.89
CA ARG A 446 -35.32 -5.75 16.55
C ARG A 446 -35.80 -7.12 16.12
N LEU A 447 -35.79 -8.11 17.00
CA LEU A 447 -36.33 -9.43 16.70
C LEU A 447 -37.84 -9.37 16.43
N ARG A 448 -38.63 -8.62 17.23
CA ARG A 448 -40.06 -8.39 16.97
C ARG A 448 -40.30 -7.69 15.66
N LYS A 449 -39.58 -6.58 15.40
CA LYS A 449 -39.68 -5.82 14.13
C LYS A 449 -39.39 -6.71 12.93
N ALA A 450 -38.32 -7.52 12.99
CA ALA A 450 -37.99 -8.42 11.92
C ALA A 450 -39.02 -9.53 11.71
N ALA A 451 -39.59 -10.08 12.77
CA ALA A 451 -40.69 -11.04 12.70
C ALA A 451 -41.93 -10.46 12.00
N ASP A 452 -42.26 -9.19 12.30
CA ASP A 452 -43.45 -8.54 11.74
C ASP A 452 -43.30 -8.03 10.33
N THR A 453 -42.06 -7.61 9.93
CA THR A 453 -41.85 -6.87 8.66
C THR A 453 -41.03 -7.62 7.63
N LEU A 454 -40.19 -8.56 8.02
CA LEU A 454 -39.19 -9.19 7.14
C LEU A 454 -39.32 -10.70 7.04
N ALA A 455 -39.81 -11.35 8.13
CA ALA A 455 -39.86 -12.80 8.17
C ALA A 455 -41.15 -13.33 7.49
N MET A 456 -41.03 -14.54 6.95
CA MET A 456 -42.15 -15.27 6.36
C MET A 456 -42.82 -16.11 7.43
N GLU A 457 -44.15 -16.26 7.35
CA GLU A 457 -44.96 -17.10 8.23
C GLU A 457 -44.58 -18.59 8.21
#